data_58f4a7a3f3e9b11cca1328ab19db4c95
#
_entry.id   58f4a7a3f3e9b11cca1328ab19db4c95
#
_cell.length_a   1.000
_cell.length_b   1.000
_cell.length_c   1.000
_cell.angle_alpha   90.00
_cell.angle_beta   90.00
_cell.angle_gamma   90.00
#
_symmetry.space_group_name_H-M   'P 1'
#
loop_
_entity.id
_entity.type
_entity.pdbx_description
1 polymer ?
#
loop_
_entity_poly.entity_id
_entity_poly.type
_entity_poly.pdbx_seq_one_letter_code
_entity_poly.pdbx_strand_id
1 'polypeptide(L)'
;TLADSRYLLIEFPFRERLSDIEWAAEQVRLAGLTPVLAHPERYTAVQRDPYCLGDWFDSGYILQLDQDSILGNFGRHAARTAHWALDHGFAHAVSSDAHSIHTRAPDFQPVEELLSRGYSPAYTELLLRRNPGRIVENRPVVAAG
;
A
#
# COMPACT_ATOMS: atom_id res chain seq x y z
N THR A 1 -6.28 -15.23 4.13
CA THR A 1 -6.29 -13.88 4.71
C THR A 1 -5.01 -13.60 5.47
N LEU A 2 -4.70 -12.33 5.68
CA LEU A 2 -3.55 -11.93 6.48
C LEU A 2 -3.83 -12.19 7.97
N ALA A 3 -3.03 -13.05 8.59
CA ALA A 3 -3.12 -13.38 10.01
C ALA A 3 -4.55 -13.80 10.45
N ASP A 4 -5.27 -14.53 9.60
CA ASP A 4 -6.67 -14.96 9.83
C ASP A 4 -7.63 -13.79 10.06
N SER A 5 -7.32 -12.65 9.47
CA SER A 5 -8.10 -11.43 9.61
C SER A 5 -9.08 -11.24 8.43
N ARG A 6 -9.84 -10.13 8.49
CA ARG A 6 -10.69 -9.67 7.38
C ARG A 6 -9.92 -9.25 6.15
N TYR A 7 -8.61 -9.12 6.23
CA TYR A 7 -7.77 -8.56 5.17
C TYR A 7 -7.21 -9.63 4.26
N LEU A 8 -7.33 -9.43 2.96
CA LEU A 8 -6.75 -10.30 1.95
C LEU A 8 -5.80 -9.50 1.07
N LEU A 9 -4.51 -9.84 1.14
CA LEU A 9 -3.50 -9.22 0.30
C LEU A 9 -3.64 -9.73 -1.13
N ILE A 10 -3.71 -8.81 -2.09
CA ILE A 10 -3.79 -9.13 -3.51
C ILE A 10 -2.60 -8.52 -4.22
N GLU A 11 -1.94 -9.33 -5.04
CA GLU A 11 -0.81 -8.91 -5.85
C GLU A 11 -1.09 -9.31 -7.30
N PHE A 12 -0.70 -8.44 -8.24
CA PHE A 12 -0.93 -8.65 -9.66
C PHE A 12 0.38 -8.53 -10.43
N PRO A 13 0.47 -9.10 -11.65
CA PRO A 13 1.54 -8.75 -12.57
C PRO A 13 1.57 -7.25 -12.82
N PHE A 14 2.76 -6.67 -13.00
CA PHE A 14 2.90 -5.21 -13.10
C PHE A 14 2.17 -4.60 -14.30
N ARG A 15 1.90 -5.39 -15.34
CA ARG A 15 1.19 -4.93 -16.55
C ARG A 15 -0.27 -5.35 -16.59
N GLU A 16 -0.82 -5.77 -15.45
CA GLU A 16 -2.23 -6.16 -15.38
C GLU A 16 -3.13 -4.98 -15.75
N ARG A 17 -4.26 -5.28 -16.40
CA ARG A 17 -5.22 -4.24 -16.79
C ARG A 17 -5.95 -3.72 -15.57
N LEU A 18 -6.23 -2.41 -15.59
CA LEU A 18 -6.94 -1.75 -14.50
C LEU A 18 -8.27 -2.44 -14.18
N SER A 19 -9.04 -2.77 -15.22
CA SER A 19 -10.34 -3.42 -15.05
C SER A 19 -10.24 -4.78 -14.34
N ASP A 20 -9.16 -5.53 -14.60
CA ASP A 20 -8.97 -6.84 -13.98
C ASP A 20 -8.56 -6.70 -12.51
N ILE A 21 -7.75 -5.69 -12.19
CA ILE A 21 -7.40 -5.37 -10.81
C ILE A 21 -8.66 -4.99 -10.04
N GLU A 22 -9.45 -4.09 -10.59
CA GLU A 22 -10.67 -3.62 -9.94
C GLU A 22 -11.70 -4.73 -9.78
N TRP A 23 -11.84 -5.59 -10.78
CA TRP A 23 -12.73 -6.73 -10.70
C TRP A 23 -12.34 -7.67 -9.55
N ALA A 24 -11.04 -8.00 -9.47
CA ALA A 24 -10.54 -8.90 -8.41
C ALA A 24 -10.74 -8.30 -7.02
N ALA A 25 -10.42 -7.02 -6.85
CA ALA A 25 -10.61 -6.33 -5.58
C ALA A 25 -12.08 -6.33 -5.16
N GLU A 26 -12.98 -6.08 -6.10
CA GLU A 26 -14.42 -6.07 -5.83
C GLU A 26 -14.94 -7.47 -5.46
N GLN A 27 -14.41 -8.54 -6.07
CA GLN A 27 -14.76 -9.90 -5.68
C GLN A 27 -14.37 -10.19 -4.21
N VAL A 28 -13.23 -9.71 -3.79
CA VAL A 28 -12.78 -9.85 -2.40
C VAL A 28 -13.74 -9.12 -1.46
N ARG A 29 -14.11 -7.89 -1.81
CA ARG A 29 -15.05 -7.09 -1.01
C ARG A 29 -16.42 -7.76 -0.92
N LEU A 30 -16.94 -8.27 -2.03
CA LEU A 30 -18.23 -8.97 -2.08
C LEU A 30 -18.22 -10.25 -1.26
N ALA A 31 -17.06 -10.87 -1.09
CA ALA A 31 -16.90 -12.04 -0.22
C ALA A 31 -16.84 -11.68 1.28
N GLY A 32 -16.99 -10.40 1.62
CA GLY A 32 -16.96 -9.94 3.01
C GLY A 32 -15.56 -9.69 3.54
N LEU A 33 -14.55 -9.67 2.68
CA LEU A 33 -13.17 -9.40 3.05
C LEU A 33 -12.76 -7.99 2.59
N THR A 34 -11.69 -7.48 3.18
CA THR A 34 -11.13 -6.18 2.78
C THR A 34 -9.88 -6.41 1.93
N PRO A 35 -9.89 -5.98 0.66
CA PRO A 35 -8.72 -6.16 -0.18
C PRO A 35 -7.60 -5.20 0.23
N VAL A 36 -6.39 -5.74 0.35
CA VAL A 36 -5.16 -4.98 0.52
C VAL A 36 -4.40 -5.09 -0.78
N LEU A 37 -4.30 -3.99 -1.52
CA LEU A 37 -3.60 -3.97 -2.80
C LEU A 37 -2.12 -3.75 -2.54
N ALA A 38 -1.32 -4.76 -2.87
CA ALA A 38 0.12 -4.71 -2.69
C ALA A 38 0.76 -3.80 -3.74
N HIS A 39 1.62 -2.91 -3.30
CA HIS A 39 2.45 -2.02 -4.13
C HIS A 39 1.74 -1.50 -5.39
N PRO A 40 0.58 -0.83 -5.27
CA PRO A 40 -0.17 -0.40 -6.46
C PRO A 40 0.60 0.61 -7.32
N GLU A 41 1.56 1.31 -6.75
CA GLU A 41 2.43 2.24 -7.47
C GLU A 41 3.33 1.55 -8.50
N ARG A 42 3.46 0.22 -8.44
CA ARG A 42 4.27 -0.56 -9.38
C ARG A 42 3.49 -1.04 -10.59
N TYR A 43 2.16 -0.92 -10.57
CA TYR A 43 1.34 -1.32 -11.71
C TYR A 43 1.34 -0.24 -12.78
N THR A 44 1.64 -0.64 -14.01
CA THR A 44 1.70 0.30 -15.15
C THR A 44 0.38 1.05 -15.32
N ALA A 45 -0.75 0.38 -15.15
CA ALA A 45 -2.07 1.01 -15.27
C ALA A 45 -2.27 2.12 -14.24
N VAL A 46 -1.78 1.94 -13.01
CA VAL A 46 -1.85 2.95 -11.94
C VAL A 46 -0.91 4.11 -12.24
N GLN A 47 0.30 3.82 -12.73
CA GLN A 47 1.26 4.85 -13.09
C GLN A 47 0.72 5.77 -14.20
N ARG A 48 -0.08 5.22 -15.12
CA ARG A 48 -0.71 5.98 -16.20
C ARG A 48 -1.91 6.79 -15.73
N ASP A 49 -2.62 6.30 -14.71
CA ASP A 49 -3.83 6.93 -14.17
C ASP A 49 -3.85 6.81 -12.65
N PRO A 50 -3.05 7.60 -11.94
CA PRO A 50 -2.98 7.50 -10.48
C PRO A 50 -4.27 7.92 -9.77
N TYR A 51 -5.17 8.60 -10.47
CA TYR A 51 -6.48 8.97 -9.91
C TYR A 51 -7.30 7.77 -9.47
N CYS A 52 -7.06 6.59 -10.05
CA CYS A 52 -7.73 5.36 -9.64
C CYS A 52 -7.48 5.03 -8.16
N LEU A 53 -6.35 5.47 -7.61
CA LEU A 53 -6.02 5.25 -6.20
C LEU A 53 -7.02 5.93 -5.27
N GLY A 54 -7.51 7.10 -5.65
CA GLY A 54 -8.56 7.79 -4.89
C GLY A 54 -9.88 7.03 -4.91
N ASP A 55 -10.25 6.50 -6.06
CA ASP A 55 -11.46 5.68 -6.18
C ASP A 55 -11.36 4.41 -5.34
N TRP A 56 -10.20 3.77 -5.34
CA TRP A 56 -9.96 2.58 -4.53
C TRP A 56 -9.98 2.88 -3.03
N PHE A 57 -9.37 4.01 -2.66
CA PHE A 57 -9.40 4.50 -1.28
C PHE A 57 -10.86 4.69 -0.83
N ASP A 58 -11.67 5.36 -1.65
CA ASP A 58 -13.08 5.61 -1.35
C ASP A 58 -13.90 4.32 -1.30
N SER A 59 -13.49 3.30 -2.06
CA SER A 59 -14.15 1.99 -2.04
C SER A 59 -13.81 1.14 -0.82
N GLY A 60 -12.92 1.63 0.04
CA GLY A 60 -12.50 0.90 1.23
C GLY A 60 -11.36 -0.09 1.00
N TYR A 61 -10.72 -0.05 -0.17
CA TYR A 61 -9.52 -0.87 -0.43
C TYR A 61 -8.34 -0.29 0.34
N ILE A 62 -7.48 -1.17 0.85
CA ILE A 62 -6.28 -0.78 1.56
C ILE A 62 -5.12 -0.71 0.58
N LEU A 63 -4.39 0.39 0.60
CA LEU A 63 -3.28 0.63 -0.32
C LEU A 63 -1.97 0.54 0.45
N GLN A 64 -1.17 -0.46 0.11
CA GLN A 64 0.10 -0.74 0.76
C GLN A 64 1.24 -0.45 -0.21
N LEU A 65 2.00 0.60 0.06
CA LEU A 65 3.14 0.98 -0.78
C LEU A 65 4.38 0.20 -0.40
N ASP A 66 5.27 0.03 -1.38
CA ASP A 66 6.58 -0.57 -1.15
C ASP A 66 7.58 0.52 -0.76
N GLN A 67 8.37 0.28 0.31
CA GLN A 67 9.37 1.25 0.72
C GLN A 67 10.40 1.54 -0.38
N ASP A 68 10.77 0.54 -1.17
CA ASP A 68 11.75 0.72 -2.24
C ASP A 68 11.22 1.57 -3.38
N SER A 69 9.91 1.58 -3.62
CA SER A 69 9.29 2.53 -4.53
C SER A 69 9.45 3.96 -4.02
N ILE A 70 9.18 4.18 -2.75
CA ILE A 70 9.30 5.51 -2.11
C ILE A 70 10.75 6.00 -2.16
N LEU A 71 11.70 5.11 -1.94
CA LEU A 71 13.13 5.43 -1.97
C LEU A 71 13.70 5.61 -3.38
N GLY A 72 12.94 5.25 -4.42
CA GLY A 72 13.36 5.38 -5.81
C GLY A 72 14.09 4.17 -6.37
N ASN A 73 14.20 3.08 -5.63
CA ASN A 73 14.93 1.88 -6.03
C ASN A 73 14.25 1.09 -7.15
N PHE A 74 12.97 1.32 -7.39
CA PHE A 74 12.18 0.68 -8.45
C PHE A 74 11.90 1.61 -9.64
N GLY A 75 12.68 2.67 -9.78
CA GLY A 75 12.58 3.59 -10.88
C GLY A 75 11.69 4.80 -10.57
N ARG A 76 11.78 5.79 -11.47
CA ARG A 76 11.11 7.08 -11.25
C ARG A 76 9.58 7.02 -11.37
N HIS A 77 9.05 6.12 -12.19
CA HIS A 77 7.60 6.02 -12.36
C HIS A 77 6.93 5.48 -11.09
N ALA A 78 7.51 4.43 -10.50
CA ALA A 78 7.04 3.90 -9.22
C ALA A 78 7.20 4.94 -8.10
N ALA A 79 8.34 5.62 -8.04
CA ALA A 79 8.60 6.66 -7.04
C ALA A 79 7.60 7.81 -7.16
N ARG A 80 7.37 8.32 -8.37
CA ARG A 80 6.42 9.41 -8.61
C ARG A 80 5.02 9.03 -8.17
N THR A 81 4.58 7.83 -8.51
CA THR A 81 3.24 7.33 -8.17
C THR A 81 3.10 7.11 -6.67
N ALA A 82 4.13 6.56 -6.02
CA ALA A 82 4.15 6.39 -4.57
C ALA A 82 4.03 7.74 -3.85
N HIS A 83 4.83 8.72 -4.24
CA HIS A 83 4.80 10.05 -3.64
C HIS A 83 3.47 10.77 -3.92
N TRP A 84 2.90 10.57 -5.10
CA TRP A 84 1.57 11.09 -5.41
C TRP A 84 0.51 10.54 -4.45
N ALA A 85 0.55 9.23 -4.18
CA ALA A 85 -0.36 8.59 -3.23
C ALA A 85 -0.16 9.12 -1.81
N LEU A 86 1.09 9.28 -1.39
CA LEU A 86 1.42 9.84 -0.08
C LEU A 86 0.93 11.27 0.06
N ASP A 87 1.15 12.10 -0.95
CA ASP A 87 0.76 13.51 -0.93
C ASP A 87 -0.76 13.68 -0.83
N HIS A 88 -1.52 12.73 -1.38
CA HIS A 88 -2.99 12.76 -1.34
C HIS A 88 -3.57 12.04 -0.12
N GLY A 89 -2.73 11.43 0.73
CA GLY A 89 -3.18 10.70 1.91
C GLY A 89 -3.86 9.38 1.60
N PHE A 90 -3.61 8.79 0.44
CA PHE A 90 -4.27 7.55 0.01
C PHE A 90 -3.55 6.28 0.49
N ALA A 91 -2.31 6.38 0.95
CA ALA A 91 -1.57 5.23 1.45
C ALA A 91 -2.02 4.87 2.88
N HIS A 92 -2.16 3.58 3.14
CA HIS A 92 -2.52 3.07 4.47
C HIS A 92 -1.35 2.44 5.19
N ALA A 93 -0.42 1.85 4.45
CA ALA A 93 0.73 1.15 5.02
C ALA A 93 1.90 1.18 4.06
N VAL A 94 3.09 1.01 4.60
CA VAL A 94 4.32 0.82 3.83
C VAL A 94 4.92 -0.51 4.24
N SER A 95 5.30 -1.31 3.25
CA SER A 95 5.91 -2.61 3.45
C SER A 95 7.29 -2.67 2.81
N SER A 96 8.04 -3.70 3.18
CA SER A 96 9.36 -3.95 2.62
C SER A 96 9.35 -4.83 1.38
N ASP A 97 8.23 -5.43 1.01
CA ASP A 97 8.14 -6.40 -0.08
C ASP A 97 9.22 -7.50 -0.01
N ALA A 98 9.66 -7.80 1.21
CA ALA A 98 10.64 -8.86 1.41
C ALA A 98 9.93 -10.20 1.29
N HIS A 99 9.95 -10.79 0.10
CA HIS A 99 9.55 -12.18 -0.10
C HIS A 99 10.54 -13.16 0.53
N SER A 100 11.60 -12.66 1.14
CA SER A 100 12.57 -13.51 1.76
C SER A 100 12.04 -14.00 3.09
N ILE A 101 11.96 -15.30 3.21
CA ILE A 101 11.80 -16.03 4.45
C ILE A 101 13.01 -15.82 5.40
N HIS A 102 13.85 -14.84 5.11
CA HIS A 102 14.99 -14.53 5.96
C HIS A 102 14.51 -13.81 7.21
N THR A 103 15.06 -14.24 8.30
CA THR A 103 14.74 -13.90 9.67
C THR A 103 15.05 -12.48 10.10
N ARG A 104 15.45 -11.59 9.17
CA ARG A 104 15.71 -10.19 9.49
C ARG A 104 14.43 -9.38 9.38
N ALA A 105 14.12 -8.63 10.43
CA ALA A 105 13.12 -7.59 10.35
C ALA A 105 13.50 -6.62 9.22
N PRO A 106 12.51 -6.17 8.42
CA PRO A 106 12.79 -5.18 7.37
C PRO A 106 13.42 -3.93 7.96
N ASP A 107 14.46 -3.41 7.30
CA ASP A 107 15.04 -2.13 7.69
C ASP A 107 14.23 -0.99 7.09
N PHE A 108 13.41 -0.36 7.91
CA PHE A 108 12.61 0.80 7.51
C PHE A 108 13.31 2.14 7.79
N GLN A 109 14.52 2.12 8.33
CA GLN A 109 15.18 3.38 8.72
C GLN A 109 15.33 4.37 7.56
N PRO A 110 15.77 3.97 6.35
CA PRO A 110 15.89 4.91 5.25
C PRO A 110 14.54 5.52 4.82
N VAL A 111 13.48 4.72 4.74
CA VAL A 111 12.16 5.24 4.35
C VAL A 111 11.56 6.07 5.47
N GLU A 112 11.77 5.71 6.72
CA GLU A 112 11.32 6.50 7.87
C GLU A 112 11.96 7.89 7.87
N GLU A 113 13.25 7.98 7.59
CA GLU A 113 13.95 9.26 7.48
C GLU A 113 13.37 10.11 6.34
N LEU A 114 13.13 9.52 5.18
CA LEU A 114 12.56 10.22 4.04
C LEU A 114 11.15 10.73 4.36
N LEU A 115 10.31 9.88 4.93
CA LEU A 115 8.93 10.23 5.28
C LEU A 115 8.89 11.32 6.35
N SER A 116 9.80 11.27 7.32
CA SER A 116 9.88 12.28 8.40
C SER A 116 10.25 13.66 7.89
N ARG A 117 10.93 13.76 6.76
CA ARG A 117 11.26 15.04 6.14
C ARG A 117 10.10 15.64 5.36
N GLY A 118 9.26 14.80 4.74
CA GLY A 118 8.21 15.25 3.84
C GLY A 118 6.80 15.20 4.41
N TYR A 119 6.59 14.47 5.48
CA TYR A 119 5.26 14.22 6.03
C TYR A 119 5.25 14.35 7.55
N SER A 120 4.05 14.42 8.13
CA SER A 120 3.91 14.56 9.58
C SER A 120 4.41 13.30 10.31
N PRO A 121 4.89 13.45 11.56
CA PRO A 121 5.23 12.28 12.38
C PRO A 121 4.06 11.33 12.58
N ALA A 122 2.84 11.85 12.71
CA ALA A 122 1.64 11.03 12.87
C ALA A 122 1.37 10.17 11.63
N TYR A 123 1.55 10.73 10.44
CA TYR A 123 1.36 9.97 9.20
C TYR A 123 2.43 8.90 9.03
N THR A 124 3.69 9.25 9.29
CA THR A 124 4.80 8.29 9.23
C THR A 124 4.56 7.11 10.17
N GLU A 125 4.15 7.38 11.41
CA GLU A 125 3.83 6.34 12.40
C GLU A 125 2.65 5.48 11.95
N LEU A 126 1.63 6.10 11.37
CA LEU A 126 0.46 5.40 10.86
C LEU A 126 0.83 4.39 9.78
N LEU A 127 1.65 4.81 8.81
CA LEU A 127 2.05 4.00 7.67
C LEU A 127 2.98 2.85 8.03
N LEU A 128 3.92 3.09 8.94
CA LEU A 128 4.98 2.13 9.26
C LEU A 128 4.59 1.18 10.39
N ARG A 129 3.75 1.61 11.33
CA ARG A 129 3.50 0.84 12.56
C ARG A 129 2.02 0.64 12.87
N ARG A 130 1.23 1.72 12.92
CA ARG A 130 -0.14 1.62 13.43
C ARG A 130 -1.06 0.82 12.51
N ASN A 131 -1.09 1.12 11.22
CA ASN A 131 -1.92 0.39 10.29
C ASN A 131 -1.43 -1.04 10.05
N PRO A 132 -0.13 -1.30 9.84
CA PRO A 132 0.35 -2.67 9.81
C PRO A 132 -0.04 -3.49 11.05
N GLY A 133 0.08 -2.88 12.23
CA GLY A 133 -0.35 -3.53 13.48
C GLY A 133 -1.85 -3.79 13.54
N ARG A 134 -2.67 -2.86 13.06
CA ARG A 134 -4.12 -3.03 13.01
C ARG A 134 -4.53 -4.17 12.07
N ILE A 135 -3.85 -4.32 10.95
CA ILE A 135 -4.08 -5.43 10.02
C ILE A 135 -3.82 -6.77 10.72
N VAL A 136 -2.69 -6.89 11.39
CA VAL A 136 -2.33 -8.11 12.13
C VAL A 136 -3.33 -8.41 13.24
N GLU A 137 -3.83 -7.39 13.93
CA GLU A 137 -4.79 -7.52 15.02
C GLU A 137 -6.25 -7.61 14.55
N ASN A 138 -6.49 -7.65 13.24
CA ASN A 138 -7.83 -7.65 12.65
C ASN A 138 -8.67 -6.43 13.07
N ARG A 139 -8.04 -5.27 13.17
CA ARG A 139 -8.70 -4.00 13.51
C ARG A 139 -8.83 -3.13 12.29
N PRO A 140 -9.83 -2.23 12.22
CA PRO A 140 -9.95 -1.31 11.09
C PRO A 140 -8.72 -0.43 10.94
N VAL A 141 -8.21 -0.29 9.72
CA VAL A 141 -7.14 0.68 9.44
C VAL A 141 -7.68 2.10 9.50
N VAL A 142 -6.79 3.04 9.73
CA VAL A 142 -7.13 4.46 9.87
C VAL A 142 -6.57 5.20 8.66
N ALA A 143 -7.41 6.06 8.07
CA ALA A 143 -6.97 6.95 7.02
C ALA A 143 -6.20 8.14 7.60
N ALA A 144 -5.30 8.72 6.78
CA ALA A 144 -4.66 9.98 7.13
C ALA A 144 -5.74 11.07 7.25
N GLY A 145 -5.80 11.66 8.41
CA GLY A 145 -6.80 12.70 8.68
C GLY A 145 -6.21 14.08 8.66
#